data_f25746254d0e7a3133e42db01609fd89
#
_entry.id   f25746254d0e7a3133e42db01609fd89
#
_cell.length_a   1.000
_cell.length_b   1.000
_cell.length_c   1.000
_cell.angle_alpha   90.00
_cell.angle_beta   90.00
_cell.angle_gamma   90.00
#
_symmetry.space_group_name_H-M   'P 1'
#
loop_
_entity.id
_entity.type
_entity.pdbx_description
1 polymer ?
#
loop_
_entity_poly.entity_id
_entity_poly.type
_entity_poly.pdbx_seq_one_letter_code
_entity_poly.pdbx_strand_id
1 'polypeptide(L)'
;EIWLAMPHRSCDDARNVLFNEMVLPYNGYALSEDEMARWARIAALRTAVNGALETARADKTIGKSLEAEVDLAVTPEDGFLASMDAAQVADLFIVSQVRVDVDAEQKVAVRPASGAKCARCWKVLPTVGSDSEHPDLCPRCAAVVKKLPVIE
;
A
#
# COMPACT_ATOMS: atom_id res chain seq x y z
N GLU A 1 5.46 -10.68 28.08
CA GLU A 1 6.89 -10.55 27.74
C GLU A 1 7.15 -9.29 26.87
N ILE A 2 6.44 -9.11 25.76
CA ILE A 2 6.65 -7.96 24.85
C ILE A 2 6.49 -6.63 25.62
N TRP A 3 5.46 -6.48 26.43
CA TRP A 3 5.23 -5.29 27.24
C TRP A 3 6.44 -4.90 28.07
N LEU A 4 7.06 -5.86 28.75
CA LEU A 4 8.23 -5.62 29.60
C LEU A 4 9.49 -5.18 28.81
N ALA A 5 9.56 -5.49 27.53
CA ALA A 5 10.66 -5.13 26.66
C ALA A 5 10.45 -3.82 25.89
N MET A 6 9.25 -3.22 25.98
CA MET A 6 8.92 -1.97 25.28
C MET A 6 9.34 -0.74 26.12
N PRO A 7 9.69 0.37 25.49
CA PRO A 7 9.79 1.66 26.20
C PRO A 7 8.39 2.10 26.67
N HIS A 8 8.29 2.57 27.91
CA HIS A 8 7.06 3.00 28.55
C HIS A 8 6.99 4.52 28.69
N ARG A 9 5.77 5.07 28.59
CA ARG A 9 5.50 6.46 28.96
C ARG A 9 5.56 6.59 30.48
N SER A 10 5.78 7.79 30.98
CA SER A 10 5.83 8.05 32.44
C SER A 10 4.52 7.74 33.18
N CYS A 11 3.40 7.69 32.46
CA CYS A 11 2.08 7.37 33.00
C CYS A 11 1.73 5.86 32.89
N ASP A 12 2.55 5.07 32.21
CA ASP A 12 2.29 3.63 32.03
C ASP A 12 2.74 2.84 33.28
N ASP A 13 1.93 1.84 33.67
CA ASP A 13 2.37 0.82 34.59
C ASP A 13 3.22 -0.23 33.85
N ALA A 14 4.52 -0.17 34.02
CA ALA A 14 5.47 -1.01 33.29
C ALA A 14 5.39 -2.49 33.68
N ARG A 15 4.73 -2.83 34.80
CA ARG A 15 4.67 -4.22 35.31
C ARG A 15 3.81 -5.13 34.43
N ASN A 16 2.69 -4.61 33.91
CA ASN A 16 1.79 -5.40 33.07
C ASN A 16 0.89 -4.47 32.24
N VAL A 17 0.67 -4.83 30.98
CA VAL A 17 -0.24 -4.10 30.07
C VAL A 17 -1.67 -4.01 30.64
N LEU A 18 -2.12 -5.02 31.35
CA LEU A 18 -3.49 -5.07 31.92
C LEU A 18 -3.72 -4.11 33.09
N PHE A 19 -2.67 -3.51 33.63
CA PHE A 19 -2.76 -2.47 34.66
C PHE A 19 -2.94 -1.06 34.07
N ASN A 20 -2.93 -0.96 32.75
CA ASN A 20 -3.10 0.30 32.04
C ASN A 20 -4.51 0.46 31.51
N GLU A 21 -4.97 1.69 31.44
CA GLU A 21 -6.28 1.99 30.88
C GLU A 21 -6.29 1.77 29.37
N MET A 22 -7.44 1.36 28.84
CA MET A 22 -7.66 1.33 27.40
C MET A 22 -7.64 2.74 26.85
N VAL A 23 -7.03 2.88 25.66
CA VAL A 23 -6.99 4.16 24.97
C VAL A 23 -8.42 4.61 24.65
N LEU A 24 -8.75 5.84 25.03
CA LEU A 24 -10.04 6.44 24.69
C LEU A 24 -10.14 6.70 23.18
N PRO A 25 -11.36 6.65 22.60
CA PRO A 25 -11.54 6.98 21.18
C PRO A 25 -10.96 8.35 20.86
N TYR A 26 -10.17 8.40 19.79
CA TYR A 26 -9.58 9.65 19.29
C TYR A 26 -10.60 10.39 18.41
N ASN A 27 -11.64 10.99 19.00
CA ASN A 27 -12.70 11.69 18.27
C ASN A 27 -12.16 12.83 17.38
N GLY A 28 -11.02 13.42 17.73
CA GLY A 28 -10.37 14.44 16.91
C GLY A 28 -9.80 13.92 15.58
N TYR A 29 -9.73 12.60 15.38
CA TYR A 29 -9.32 11.96 14.14
C TYR A 29 -10.46 11.23 13.42
N ALA A 30 -11.70 11.47 13.85
CA ALA A 30 -12.87 10.90 13.18
C ALA A 30 -12.96 11.46 11.75
N LEU A 31 -13.14 10.56 10.78
CA LEU A 31 -13.37 10.92 9.39
C LEU A 31 -14.79 11.48 9.23
N SER A 32 -14.97 12.39 8.28
CA SER A 32 -16.29 12.85 7.87
C SER A 32 -17.09 11.72 7.20
N GLU A 33 -18.40 11.87 7.10
CA GLU A 33 -19.27 10.91 6.42
C GLU A 33 -18.84 10.70 4.94
N ASP A 34 -18.47 11.77 4.25
CA ASP A 34 -18.00 11.73 2.87
C ASP A 34 -16.68 10.95 2.74
N GLU A 35 -15.75 11.14 3.66
CA GLU A 35 -14.51 10.38 3.69
C GLU A 35 -14.75 8.90 3.98
N MET A 36 -15.64 8.60 4.92
CA MET A 36 -16.05 7.22 5.21
C MET A 36 -16.71 6.57 3.99
N ALA A 37 -17.56 7.27 3.27
CA ALA A 37 -18.19 6.79 2.05
C ALA A 37 -17.13 6.49 0.96
N ARG A 38 -16.13 7.38 0.76
CA ARG A 38 -15.01 7.13 -0.17
C ARG A 38 -14.21 5.90 0.22
N TRP A 39 -13.90 5.73 1.49
CA TRP A 39 -13.20 4.53 1.97
C TRP A 39 -14.00 3.25 1.76
N ALA A 40 -15.32 3.28 1.95
CA ALA A 40 -16.18 2.13 1.66
C ALA A 40 -16.13 1.75 0.16
N ARG A 41 -16.11 2.72 -0.75
CA ARG A 41 -15.95 2.49 -2.19
C ARG A 41 -14.58 1.90 -2.52
N ILE A 42 -13.50 2.45 -1.96
CA ILE A 42 -12.14 1.89 -2.12
C ILE A 42 -12.10 0.44 -1.63
N ALA A 43 -12.73 0.12 -0.51
CA ALA A 43 -12.79 -1.25 0.00
C ALA A 43 -13.54 -2.22 -0.94
N ALA A 44 -14.63 -1.76 -1.54
CA ALA A 44 -15.37 -2.54 -2.54
C ALA A 44 -14.52 -2.81 -3.81
N LEU A 45 -13.86 -1.78 -4.34
CA LEU A 45 -12.94 -1.91 -5.47
C LEU A 45 -11.77 -2.84 -5.14
N ARG A 46 -11.22 -2.75 -3.93
CA ARG A 46 -10.17 -3.65 -3.47
C ARG A 46 -10.61 -5.11 -3.48
N THR A 47 -11.87 -5.38 -3.14
CA THR A 47 -12.42 -6.75 -3.22
C THR A 47 -12.39 -7.26 -4.66
N ALA A 48 -12.79 -6.44 -5.65
CA ALA A 48 -12.75 -6.79 -7.06
C ALA A 48 -11.30 -7.00 -7.55
N VAL A 49 -10.38 -6.10 -7.20
CA VAL A 49 -8.95 -6.22 -7.54
C VAL A 49 -8.36 -7.49 -6.94
N ASN A 50 -8.64 -7.80 -5.67
CA ASN A 50 -8.17 -9.02 -5.04
C ASN A 50 -8.68 -10.27 -5.74
N GLY A 51 -9.95 -10.31 -6.17
CA GLY A 51 -10.50 -11.41 -6.96
C GLY A 51 -9.74 -11.63 -8.27
N ALA A 52 -9.41 -10.54 -9.00
CA ALA A 52 -8.63 -10.61 -10.24
C ALA A 52 -7.18 -11.06 -9.97
N LEU A 53 -6.56 -10.62 -8.86
CA LEU A 53 -5.23 -11.07 -8.45
C LEU A 53 -5.19 -12.57 -8.10
N GLU A 54 -6.24 -13.10 -7.44
CA GLU A 54 -6.33 -14.53 -7.17
C GLU A 54 -6.48 -15.36 -8.45
N THR A 55 -7.27 -14.90 -9.42
CA THR A 55 -7.36 -15.52 -10.74
C THR A 55 -6.00 -15.54 -11.44
N ALA A 56 -5.31 -14.40 -11.49
CA ALA A 56 -3.97 -14.30 -12.09
C ALA A 56 -2.92 -15.20 -11.41
N ARG A 57 -3.04 -15.44 -10.08
CA ARG A 57 -2.20 -16.41 -9.36
C ARG A 57 -2.54 -17.85 -9.75
N ALA A 58 -3.82 -18.19 -9.81
CA ALA A 58 -4.28 -19.52 -10.24
C ALA A 58 -3.76 -19.87 -11.63
N ASP A 59 -3.79 -18.89 -12.54
CA ASP A 59 -3.30 -19.00 -13.91
C ASP A 59 -1.75 -18.91 -14.01
N LYS A 60 -1.07 -18.73 -12.88
CA LYS A 60 0.40 -18.55 -12.82
C LYS A 60 0.94 -17.37 -13.61
N THR A 61 0.10 -16.38 -13.89
CA THR A 61 0.50 -15.12 -14.54
C THR A 61 1.36 -14.27 -13.59
N ILE A 62 1.07 -14.33 -12.28
CA ILE A 62 1.83 -13.69 -11.22
C ILE A 62 2.03 -14.68 -10.06
N GLY A 63 3.09 -14.50 -9.26
CA GLY A 63 3.27 -15.24 -8.01
C GLY A 63 2.76 -14.47 -6.78
N LYS A 64 3.05 -13.17 -6.72
CA LYS A 64 2.70 -12.28 -5.59
C LYS A 64 2.02 -11.01 -6.09
N SER A 65 1.19 -10.37 -5.26
CA SER A 65 0.51 -9.12 -5.61
C SER A 65 1.49 -8.01 -6.04
N LEU A 66 2.66 -7.92 -5.40
CA LEU A 66 3.70 -6.96 -5.75
C LEU A 66 4.45 -7.31 -7.06
N GLU A 67 4.08 -8.36 -7.76
CA GLU A 67 4.55 -8.66 -9.11
C GLU A 67 3.53 -8.23 -10.17
N ALA A 68 2.40 -7.65 -9.73
CA ALA A 68 1.30 -7.26 -10.60
C ALA A 68 1.33 -5.78 -10.98
N GLU A 69 0.94 -5.54 -12.23
CA GLU A 69 0.38 -4.30 -12.72
C GLU A 69 -1.12 -4.51 -12.95
N VAL A 70 -1.94 -3.55 -12.51
CA VAL A 70 -3.39 -3.60 -12.62
C VAL A 70 -3.89 -2.48 -13.52
N ASP A 71 -4.66 -2.81 -14.55
CA ASP A 71 -5.49 -1.87 -15.29
C ASP A 71 -6.89 -1.91 -14.68
N LEU A 72 -7.30 -0.80 -14.09
CA LEU A 72 -8.57 -0.64 -13.40
C LEU A 72 -9.43 0.38 -14.12
N ALA A 73 -10.50 -0.09 -14.79
CA ALA A 73 -11.57 0.77 -15.25
C ALA A 73 -12.58 0.95 -14.11
N VAL A 74 -12.87 2.21 -13.75
CA VAL A 74 -13.82 2.58 -12.70
C VAL A 74 -14.98 3.37 -13.29
N THR A 75 -16.16 3.26 -12.67
CA THR A 75 -17.29 4.11 -13.04
C THR A 75 -17.03 5.58 -12.68
N PRO A 76 -17.77 6.53 -13.29
CA PRO A 76 -17.61 7.96 -12.99
C PRO A 76 -17.72 8.31 -11.50
N GLU A 77 -18.48 7.53 -10.74
CA GLU A 77 -18.60 7.71 -9.29
C GLU A 77 -17.29 7.45 -8.54
N ASP A 78 -16.42 6.58 -9.05
CA ASP A 78 -15.10 6.26 -8.51
C ASP A 78 -13.97 7.00 -9.24
N GLY A 79 -14.32 7.93 -10.14
CA GLY A 79 -13.38 8.70 -10.95
C GLY A 79 -12.35 9.51 -10.14
N PHE A 80 -12.61 9.74 -8.85
CA PHE A 80 -11.64 10.38 -7.96
C PHE A 80 -10.31 9.60 -7.89
N LEU A 81 -10.33 8.27 -8.08
CA LEU A 81 -9.11 7.47 -8.12
C LEU A 81 -8.22 7.80 -9.31
N ALA A 82 -8.80 8.16 -10.46
CA ALA A 82 -8.04 8.54 -11.64
C ALA A 82 -7.32 9.90 -11.46
N SER A 83 -7.76 10.72 -10.52
CA SER A 83 -7.11 12.00 -10.16
C SER A 83 -6.02 11.85 -9.08
N MET A 84 -5.90 10.68 -8.45
CA MET A 84 -4.88 10.41 -7.45
C MET A 84 -3.54 10.05 -8.10
N ASP A 85 -2.46 10.20 -7.34
CA ASP A 85 -1.16 9.68 -7.76
C ASP A 85 -1.19 8.16 -7.93
N ALA A 86 -0.72 7.66 -9.07
CA ALA A 86 -0.78 6.23 -9.40
C ALA A 86 -0.02 5.36 -8.38
N ALA A 87 1.05 5.87 -7.76
CA ALA A 87 1.79 5.15 -6.74
C ALA A 87 0.97 5.02 -5.44
N GLN A 88 0.18 6.03 -5.10
CA GLN A 88 -0.75 5.96 -3.95
C GLN A 88 -1.87 4.96 -4.21
N VAL A 89 -2.45 4.96 -5.42
CA VAL A 89 -3.49 3.97 -5.79
C VAL A 89 -2.91 2.55 -5.80
N ALA A 90 -1.69 2.36 -6.29
CA ALA A 90 -0.99 1.08 -6.22
C ALA A 90 -0.75 0.61 -4.77
N ASP A 91 -0.49 1.53 -3.84
CA ASP A 91 -0.36 1.22 -2.41
C ASP A 91 -1.71 0.81 -1.79
N LEU A 92 -2.82 1.45 -2.18
CA LEU A 92 -4.17 1.07 -1.73
C LEU A 92 -4.52 -0.39 -2.10
N PHE A 93 -4.09 -0.85 -3.27
CA PHE A 93 -4.36 -2.21 -3.75
C PHE A 93 -3.23 -3.21 -3.46
N ILE A 94 -2.11 -2.75 -2.90
CA ILE A 94 -0.92 -3.56 -2.58
C ILE A 94 -0.37 -4.24 -3.85
N VAL A 95 -0.24 -3.47 -4.92
CA VAL A 95 0.38 -3.87 -6.19
C VAL A 95 1.57 -2.98 -6.52
N SER A 96 2.37 -3.36 -7.51
CA SER A 96 3.51 -2.55 -7.92
C SER A 96 3.13 -1.36 -8.79
N GLN A 97 2.22 -1.58 -9.72
CA GLN A 97 1.81 -0.58 -10.68
C GLN A 97 0.29 -0.63 -10.87
N VAL A 98 -0.32 0.52 -11.12
CA VAL A 98 -1.74 0.63 -11.44
C VAL A 98 -1.95 1.69 -12.51
N ARG A 99 -2.89 1.44 -13.39
CA ARG A 99 -3.44 2.42 -14.31
C ARG A 99 -4.93 2.49 -14.03
N VAL A 100 -5.46 3.70 -13.86
CA VAL A 100 -6.88 3.92 -13.59
C VAL A 100 -7.47 4.73 -14.73
N ASP A 101 -8.50 4.20 -15.34
CA ASP A 101 -9.28 4.85 -16.39
C ASP A 101 -10.75 4.93 -15.96
N VAL A 102 -11.48 5.97 -16.41
CA VAL A 102 -12.92 6.09 -16.16
C VAL A 102 -13.69 5.51 -17.36
N ASP A 103 -14.56 4.54 -17.09
CA ASP A 103 -15.38 3.85 -18.09
C ASP A 103 -16.84 3.75 -17.59
N ALA A 104 -17.75 3.36 -18.45
CA ALA A 104 -19.14 3.08 -18.07
C ALA A 104 -19.29 1.85 -17.18
N GLU A 105 -18.34 0.91 -17.27
CA GLU A 105 -18.34 -0.35 -16.52
C GLU A 105 -17.02 -0.54 -15.75
N GLN A 106 -17.13 -1.05 -14.53
CA GLN A 106 -15.95 -1.45 -13.75
C GLN A 106 -15.33 -2.72 -14.38
N LYS A 107 -14.02 -2.64 -14.65
CA LYS A 107 -13.21 -3.78 -15.16
C LYS A 107 -11.86 -3.81 -14.47
N VAL A 108 -11.36 -5.01 -14.23
CA VAL A 108 -10.03 -5.22 -13.65
C VAL A 108 -9.26 -6.19 -14.52
N ALA A 109 -8.12 -5.77 -15.03
CA ALA A 109 -7.18 -6.64 -15.74
C ALA A 109 -5.84 -6.66 -14.97
N VAL A 110 -5.25 -7.85 -14.86
CA VAL A 110 -3.99 -8.07 -14.16
C VAL A 110 -2.95 -8.62 -15.12
N ARG A 111 -1.76 -8.04 -15.09
CA ARG A 111 -0.60 -8.52 -15.83
C ARG A 111 0.67 -8.44 -14.99
N PRO A 112 1.75 -9.12 -15.38
CA PRO A 112 3.04 -8.95 -14.72
C PRO A 112 3.51 -7.49 -14.81
N ALA A 113 3.97 -6.94 -13.67
CA ALA A 113 4.52 -5.59 -13.64
C ALA A 113 5.84 -5.52 -14.40
N SER A 114 6.07 -4.41 -15.09
CA SER A 114 7.29 -4.14 -15.85
C SER A 114 8.40 -3.57 -14.98
N GLY A 115 9.67 -3.90 -15.28
CA GLY A 115 10.84 -3.37 -14.60
C GLY A 115 11.56 -4.38 -13.73
N ALA A 116 12.33 -3.89 -12.75
CA ALA A 116 13.09 -4.70 -11.80
C ALA A 116 12.49 -4.64 -10.40
N LYS A 117 12.75 -5.68 -9.62
CA LYS A 117 12.28 -5.78 -8.24
C LYS A 117 13.17 -4.98 -7.31
N CYS A 118 12.61 -4.03 -6.58
CA CYS A 118 13.33 -3.31 -5.53
C CYS A 118 13.66 -4.23 -4.36
N ALA A 119 14.94 -4.32 -3.97
CA ALA A 119 15.40 -5.19 -2.89
C ALA A 119 14.79 -4.85 -1.52
N ARG A 120 14.37 -3.59 -1.30
CA ARG A 120 13.83 -3.13 -0.01
C ARG A 120 12.31 -3.23 0.08
N CYS A 121 11.55 -2.69 -0.87
CA CYS A 121 10.07 -2.65 -0.80
C CYS A 121 9.40 -3.75 -1.62
N TRP A 122 10.16 -4.48 -2.43
CA TRP A 122 9.73 -5.60 -3.27
C TRP A 122 8.77 -5.25 -4.41
N LYS A 123 8.43 -3.99 -4.59
CA LYS A 123 7.71 -3.54 -5.78
C LYS A 123 8.56 -3.75 -7.03
N VAL A 124 7.93 -4.14 -8.11
CA VAL A 124 8.53 -4.26 -9.44
C VAL A 124 8.27 -2.95 -10.18
N LEU A 125 9.32 -2.18 -10.45
CA LEU A 125 9.18 -0.84 -11.03
C LEU A 125 10.25 -0.61 -12.11
N PRO A 126 9.92 0.10 -13.20
CA PRO A 126 10.90 0.46 -14.23
C PRO A 126 11.97 1.45 -13.73
N THR A 127 11.74 2.09 -12.58
CA THR A 127 12.66 3.06 -11.97
C THR A 127 13.66 2.46 -10.99
N VAL A 128 13.64 1.15 -10.76
CA VAL A 128 14.70 0.48 -9.98
C VAL A 128 16.01 0.58 -10.75
N GLY A 129 17.08 0.97 -10.05
CA GLY A 129 18.40 1.17 -10.66
C GLY A 129 18.65 2.58 -11.21
N SER A 130 17.71 3.52 -11.04
CA SER A 130 17.94 4.91 -11.45
C SER A 130 18.90 5.68 -10.53
N ASP A 131 19.16 5.17 -9.33
CA ASP A 131 20.14 5.73 -8.39
C ASP A 131 21.45 4.94 -8.46
N SER A 132 22.55 5.59 -8.82
CA SER A 132 23.85 4.93 -9.02
C SER A 132 24.48 4.41 -7.75
N GLU A 133 24.16 4.99 -6.58
CA GLU A 133 24.64 4.52 -5.28
C GLU A 133 23.82 3.33 -4.75
N HIS A 134 22.57 3.20 -5.20
CA HIS A 134 21.65 2.14 -4.81
C HIS A 134 20.96 1.52 -6.03
N PRO A 135 21.70 0.81 -6.90
CA PRO A 135 21.19 0.31 -8.18
C PRO A 135 20.14 -0.80 -8.05
N ASP A 136 19.98 -1.38 -6.87
CA ASP A 136 18.97 -2.39 -6.54
C ASP A 136 17.69 -1.82 -5.91
N LEU A 137 17.63 -0.49 -5.69
CA LEU A 137 16.52 0.19 -5.05
C LEU A 137 15.72 1.06 -6.02
N CYS A 138 14.42 1.20 -5.71
CA CYS A 138 13.61 2.25 -6.34
C CYS A 138 13.94 3.63 -5.75
N PRO A 139 13.65 4.75 -6.44
CA PRO A 139 14.00 6.10 -5.99
C PRO A 139 13.52 6.44 -4.58
N ARG A 140 12.29 6.03 -4.23
CA ARG A 140 11.74 6.22 -2.88
C ARG A 140 12.58 5.53 -1.83
N CYS A 141 12.97 4.28 -2.07
CA CYS A 141 13.77 3.51 -1.12
C CYS A 141 15.19 4.03 -1.01
N ALA A 142 15.82 4.41 -2.12
CA ALA A 142 17.15 5.04 -2.14
C ALA A 142 17.14 6.35 -1.34
N ALA A 143 16.15 7.22 -1.55
CA ALA A 143 16.01 8.47 -0.81
C ALA A 143 15.82 8.28 0.71
N VAL A 144 15.18 7.19 1.13
CA VAL A 144 15.06 6.85 2.55
C VAL A 144 16.39 6.34 3.11
N VAL A 145 17.05 5.42 2.41
CA VAL A 145 18.32 4.83 2.86
C VAL A 145 19.41 5.90 3.02
N LYS A 146 19.50 6.85 2.10
CA LYS A 146 20.44 7.98 2.19
C LYS A 146 20.25 8.88 3.42
N LYS A 147 19.07 8.83 4.05
CA LYS A 147 18.77 9.61 5.28
C LYS A 147 18.98 8.82 6.56
N LEU A 148 19.23 7.52 6.46
CA LEU A 148 19.48 6.72 7.66
C LEU A 148 20.89 6.96 8.19
N PRO A 149 21.09 6.99 9.53
CA PRO A 149 22.42 7.06 10.09
C PRO A 149 23.20 5.80 9.69
N VAL A 150 24.47 5.97 9.37
CA VAL A 150 25.40 4.85 9.19
C VAL A 150 25.55 4.17 10.55
N ILE A 151 25.14 2.93 10.67
CA ILE A 151 25.39 2.12 11.87
C ILE A 151 26.78 1.51 11.66
N GLU A 152 27.77 2.03 12.43
CA GLU A 152 29.12 1.45 12.51
C GLU A 152 29.11 0.16 13.35
#